data_ae181f0c74ed90244188a2fb82c29538
#
_entry.id   ae181f0c74ed90244188a2fb82c29538
#
_cell.length_a   1.000
_cell.length_b   1.000
_cell.length_c   1.000
_cell.angle_alpha   90.00
_cell.angle_beta   90.00
_cell.angle_gamma   90.00
#
_symmetry.space_group_name_H-M   'P 1'
#
loop_
_entity.id
_entity.type
_entity.pdbx_description
1 polymer ?
#
loop_
_entity_poly.entity_id
_entity_poly.type
_entity_poly.pdbx_seq_one_letter_code
_entity_poly.pdbx_strand_id
1 'polypeptide(L)'
;MTSILKVSEIQDPTNSNTALTIDSSGNPTFAKNISQTDLQWWSGYHDANEAPGVGGTIVNWTKHQGNGITEASGVWTIPVAGVYIISLSVLGDAAAGGVYWNVNSTQQWRIGYSQSTGYESLVGTVMYQFSANDTLHFTMETASTNIYGDGSGNSVSSMCIYKVG
;
A
#
# COMPACT_ATOMS: atom_id res chain seq x y z
N MET A 1 -48.61 2.43 9.75
CA MET A 1 -48.08 3.78 10.11
C MET A 1 -46.57 3.72 10.06
N THR A 2 -45.92 4.52 9.22
CA THR A 2 -44.48 4.59 9.15
C THR A 2 -44.03 5.60 10.20
N SER A 3 -43.25 5.18 11.21
CA SER A 3 -42.64 6.08 12.18
C SER A 3 -41.45 6.80 11.53
N ILE A 4 -41.52 8.11 11.45
CA ILE A 4 -40.43 8.96 10.95
C ILE A 4 -39.81 9.66 12.15
N LEU A 5 -38.51 9.43 12.39
CA LEU A 5 -37.72 10.21 13.31
C LEU A 5 -37.23 11.48 12.61
N LYS A 6 -37.70 12.65 13.07
CA LYS A 6 -37.20 13.94 12.56
C LYS A 6 -36.11 14.44 13.47
N VAL A 7 -34.89 14.48 12.96
CA VAL A 7 -33.70 14.95 13.68
C VAL A 7 -33.06 16.05 12.85
N SER A 8 -32.81 17.20 13.46
CA SER A 8 -32.05 18.30 12.82
C SER A 8 -30.56 18.24 13.18
N GLU A 9 -30.22 17.51 14.25
CA GLU A 9 -28.87 17.46 14.78
C GLU A 9 -28.63 16.15 15.53
N ILE A 10 -27.42 15.60 15.38
CA ILE A 10 -26.92 14.47 16.19
C ILE A 10 -25.69 14.96 16.96
N GLN A 11 -25.74 14.90 18.27
CA GLN A 11 -24.67 15.33 19.17
C GLN A 11 -24.08 14.16 19.98
N ASP A 12 -22.83 14.31 20.38
CA ASP A 12 -22.24 13.47 21.41
C ASP A 12 -22.84 13.86 22.78
N PRO A 13 -23.47 12.91 23.49
CA PRO A 13 -24.14 13.20 24.77
C PRO A 13 -23.18 13.60 25.89
N THR A 14 -21.88 13.32 25.74
CA THR A 14 -20.86 13.55 26.78
C THR A 14 -20.32 14.97 26.76
N ASN A 15 -20.18 15.57 25.57
CA ASN A 15 -19.52 16.88 25.42
C ASN A 15 -20.30 17.87 24.53
N SER A 16 -21.53 17.51 24.13
CA SER A 16 -22.43 18.34 23.33
C SER A 16 -21.84 18.78 21.98
N ASN A 17 -20.83 18.05 21.46
CA ASN A 17 -20.30 18.33 20.13
C ASN A 17 -21.27 17.82 19.07
N THR A 18 -21.67 18.70 18.16
CA THR A 18 -22.47 18.33 17.00
C THR A 18 -21.63 17.45 16.05
N ALA A 19 -22.10 16.23 15.79
CA ALA A 19 -21.47 15.31 14.86
C ALA A 19 -22.04 15.45 13.45
N LEU A 20 -23.35 15.72 13.35
CA LEU A 20 -24.10 15.80 12.11
C LEU A 20 -25.19 16.86 12.23
N THR A 21 -25.28 17.75 11.25
CA THR A 21 -26.39 18.69 11.06
C THR A 21 -27.13 18.35 9.77
N ILE A 22 -28.47 18.44 9.78
CA ILE A 22 -29.28 18.29 8.58
C ILE A 22 -29.97 19.63 8.33
N ASP A 23 -29.70 20.24 7.17
CA ASP A 23 -30.31 21.52 6.80
C ASP A 23 -31.82 21.39 6.48
N SER A 24 -32.48 22.52 6.28
CA SER A 24 -33.92 22.55 5.96
C SER A 24 -34.28 21.88 4.61
N SER A 25 -33.27 21.62 3.77
CA SER A 25 -33.43 20.90 2.49
C SER A 25 -33.10 19.40 2.64
N GLY A 26 -32.74 18.94 3.84
CA GLY A 26 -32.45 17.53 4.10
C GLY A 26 -31.00 17.12 3.80
N ASN A 27 -30.10 18.08 3.54
CA ASN A 27 -28.69 17.75 3.26
C ASN A 27 -27.93 17.57 4.58
N PRO A 28 -27.19 16.45 4.73
CA PRO A 28 -26.35 16.24 5.91
C PRO A 28 -25.02 17.01 5.80
N THR A 29 -24.61 17.67 6.88
CA THR A 29 -23.30 18.28 7.04
C THR A 29 -22.62 17.67 8.26
N PHE A 30 -21.46 17.04 8.07
CA PHE A 30 -20.65 16.51 9.16
C PHE A 30 -19.77 17.62 9.73
N ALA A 31 -19.75 17.77 11.04
CA ALA A 31 -18.97 18.80 11.74
C ALA A 31 -17.45 18.63 11.57
N LYS A 32 -17.00 17.42 11.25
CA LYS A 32 -15.61 17.09 10.91
C LYS A 32 -15.61 16.12 9.73
N ASN A 33 -14.49 16.06 9.02
CA ASN A 33 -14.28 15.00 8.06
C ASN A 33 -14.55 13.65 8.70
N ILE A 34 -15.30 12.78 8.00
CA ILE A 34 -15.42 11.39 8.41
C ILE A 34 -14.01 10.82 8.38
N SER A 35 -13.40 10.69 9.55
CA SER A 35 -12.10 10.07 9.70
C SER A 35 -12.28 8.58 9.51
N GLN A 36 -11.86 8.04 8.39
CA GLN A 36 -11.65 6.61 8.26
C GLN A 36 -10.38 6.26 9.05
N THR A 37 -10.54 6.03 10.35
CA THR A 37 -9.42 5.65 11.23
C THR A 37 -8.76 4.34 10.80
N ASP A 38 -9.46 3.53 10.01
CA ASP A 38 -9.00 2.25 9.50
C ASP A 38 -8.36 2.32 8.11
N LEU A 39 -8.30 3.52 7.49
CA LEU A 39 -7.65 3.67 6.21
C LEU A 39 -6.13 3.52 6.37
N GLN A 40 -5.63 2.38 5.96
CA GLN A 40 -4.20 2.08 5.95
C GLN A 40 -3.71 2.08 4.51
N TRP A 41 -2.66 2.83 4.24
CA TRP A 41 -2.06 2.88 2.91
C TRP A 41 -0.62 3.36 2.95
N TRP A 42 0.13 3.00 1.92
CA TRP A 42 1.49 3.43 1.69
C TRP A 42 1.73 3.55 0.20
N SER A 43 2.39 4.60 -0.23
CA SER A 43 2.90 4.74 -1.58
C SER A 43 4.33 5.28 -1.55
N GLY A 44 5.14 4.82 -2.46
CA GLY A 44 6.52 5.25 -2.56
C GLY A 44 7.18 4.80 -3.85
N TYR A 45 8.44 5.14 -3.97
CA TYR A 45 9.27 4.84 -5.12
C TYR A 45 10.62 4.28 -4.68
N HIS A 46 11.30 3.64 -5.59
CA HIS A 46 12.65 3.13 -5.39
C HIS A 46 13.65 4.26 -5.66
N ASP A 47 14.46 4.59 -4.65
CA ASP A 47 15.25 5.83 -4.64
C ASP A 47 16.65 5.66 -5.25
N ALA A 48 17.23 4.48 -5.18
CA ALA A 48 18.58 4.23 -5.65
C ALA A 48 18.69 2.89 -6.38
N ASN A 49 19.59 2.80 -7.36
CA ASN A 49 19.87 1.55 -8.02
C ASN A 49 20.41 0.52 -7.02
N GLU A 50 19.95 -0.71 -7.14
CA GLU A 50 20.45 -1.83 -6.35
C GLU A 50 20.46 -3.11 -7.16
N ALA A 51 21.29 -4.07 -6.74
CA ALA A 51 21.35 -5.41 -7.31
C ALA A 51 21.10 -6.43 -6.19
N PRO A 52 19.85 -6.69 -5.84
CA PRO A 52 19.53 -7.73 -4.86
C PRO A 52 20.01 -9.08 -5.41
N GLY A 53 20.71 -9.86 -4.60
CA GLY A 53 21.06 -11.24 -4.97
C GLY A 53 19.81 -12.13 -5.10
N VAL A 54 20.02 -13.40 -5.50
CA VAL A 54 18.95 -14.42 -5.48
C VAL A 54 18.33 -14.48 -4.10
N GLY A 55 17.01 -14.32 -4.01
CA GLY A 55 16.28 -14.23 -2.74
C GLY A 55 16.54 -12.93 -1.96
N GLY A 56 17.36 -12.02 -2.50
CA GLY A 56 17.61 -10.72 -1.88
C GLY A 56 16.39 -9.84 -1.85
N THR A 57 16.18 -9.17 -0.74
CA THR A 57 15.08 -8.21 -0.57
C THR A 57 15.35 -6.94 -1.36
N ILE A 58 14.34 -6.44 -2.07
CA ILE A 58 14.39 -5.12 -2.71
C ILE A 58 14.24 -4.09 -1.61
N VAL A 59 15.27 -3.27 -1.40
CA VAL A 59 15.36 -2.21 -0.39
C VAL A 59 15.35 -0.82 -1.05
N ASN A 60 15.85 0.21 -0.43
CA ASN A 60 15.95 1.58 -0.98
C ASN A 60 14.62 2.20 -1.40
N TRP A 61 13.57 1.92 -0.66
CA TRP A 61 12.26 2.53 -0.88
C TRP A 61 12.14 3.87 -0.14
N THR A 62 11.71 4.90 -0.84
CA THR A 62 11.38 6.18 -0.25
C THR A 62 9.87 6.39 -0.26
N LYS A 63 9.31 6.65 0.92
CA LYS A 63 7.89 6.92 1.10
C LYS A 63 7.53 8.27 0.49
N HIS A 64 6.58 8.26 -0.44
CA HIS A 64 5.96 9.50 -0.93
C HIS A 64 4.84 9.94 0.01
N GLN A 65 3.88 9.07 0.28
CA GLN A 65 2.74 9.32 1.16
C GLN A 65 2.28 8.03 1.84
N GLY A 66 1.50 8.16 2.91
CA GLY A 66 0.91 6.98 3.54
C GLY A 66 0.40 7.25 4.95
N ASN A 67 -0.47 6.37 5.40
CA ASN A 67 -1.06 6.36 6.73
C ASN A 67 -0.99 4.95 7.33
N GLY A 68 -0.50 4.85 8.56
CA GLY A 68 -0.46 3.64 9.38
C GLY A 68 0.62 2.62 8.99
N ILE A 69 0.77 2.28 7.72
CA ILE A 69 1.78 1.32 7.27
C ILE A 69 3.18 1.93 7.40
N THR A 70 4.09 1.19 8.04
CA THR A 70 5.50 1.56 8.16
C THR A 70 6.37 0.70 7.25
N GLU A 71 7.49 1.26 6.83
CA GLU A 71 8.49 0.57 6.02
C GLU A 71 9.86 0.75 6.66
N ALA A 72 10.67 -0.31 6.66
CA ALA A 72 12.06 -0.29 7.05
C ALA A 72 12.84 -1.35 6.27
N SER A 73 13.89 -0.92 5.55
CA SER A 73 14.79 -1.81 4.80
C SER A 73 14.06 -2.78 3.84
N GLY A 74 13.06 -2.27 3.12
CA GLY A 74 12.28 -3.05 2.16
C GLY A 74 11.23 -3.97 2.79
N VAL A 75 10.94 -3.80 4.07
CA VAL A 75 9.91 -4.56 4.80
C VAL A 75 8.81 -3.62 5.27
N TRP A 76 7.59 -3.88 4.85
CA TRP A 76 6.39 -3.14 5.28
C TRP A 76 5.70 -3.89 6.41
N THR A 77 5.33 -3.20 7.47
CA THR A 77 4.52 -3.73 8.56
C THR A 77 3.08 -3.26 8.40
N ILE A 78 2.15 -4.21 8.38
CA ILE A 78 0.72 -4.00 8.24
C ILE A 78 0.09 -3.83 9.63
N PRO A 79 -0.33 -2.63 10.04
CA PRO A 79 -0.73 -2.39 11.44
C PRO A 79 -2.12 -2.94 11.77
N VAL A 80 -3.01 -3.07 10.80
CA VAL A 80 -4.42 -3.44 11.00
C VAL A 80 -4.77 -4.61 10.10
N ALA A 81 -5.42 -5.63 10.64
CA ALA A 81 -5.92 -6.76 9.84
C ALA A 81 -6.92 -6.29 8.78
N GLY A 82 -6.95 -6.95 7.64
CA GLY A 82 -7.87 -6.63 6.56
C GLY A 82 -7.39 -7.10 5.19
N VAL A 83 -8.20 -6.83 4.18
CA VAL A 83 -7.85 -7.07 2.79
C VAL A 83 -7.11 -5.86 2.23
N TYR A 84 -5.98 -6.11 1.59
CA TYR A 84 -5.14 -5.09 0.98
C TYR A 84 -4.90 -5.37 -0.49
N ILE A 85 -4.84 -4.32 -1.28
CA ILE A 85 -4.30 -4.34 -2.64
C ILE A 85 -2.86 -3.86 -2.57
N ILE A 86 -1.97 -4.62 -3.21
CA ILE A 86 -0.55 -4.30 -3.36
C ILE A 86 -0.28 -4.21 -4.84
N SER A 87 0.20 -3.06 -5.31
CA SER A 87 0.62 -2.87 -6.70
C SER A 87 2.09 -2.51 -6.74
N LEU A 88 2.86 -3.26 -7.52
CA LEU A 88 4.30 -3.10 -7.68
C LEU A 88 4.63 -2.89 -9.14
N SER A 89 5.51 -1.93 -9.42
CA SER A 89 6.17 -1.75 -10.70
C SER A 89 7.65 -1.51 -10.44
N VAL A 90 8.51 -2.40 -10.87
CA VAL A 90 9.95 -2.23 -10.78
C VAL A 90 10.57 -2.32 -12.16
N LEU A 91 11.41 -1.37 -12.51
CA LEU A 91 12.26 -1.43 -13.68
C LEU A 91 13.54 -2.20 -13.34
N GLY A 92 13.77 -3.27 -14.05
CA GLY A 92 15.00 -4.05 -13.94
C GLY A 92 15.77 -4.13 -15.25
N ASP A 93 17.06 -4.43 -15.19
CA ASP A 93 17.80 -4.96 -16.32
C ASP A 93 18.04 -6.47 -16.15
N ALA A 94 17.84 -7.11 -17.12
CA ALA A 94 17.83 -8.42 -17.60
C ALA A 94 18.74 -9.50 -17.05
N ALA A 95 18.25 -10.28 -16.23
CA ALA A 95 18.23 -11.73 -16.43
C ALA A 95 16.78 -12.17 -16.39
N ALA A 96 16.40 -13.17 -17.21
CA ALA A 96 15.06 -13.75 -17.10
C ALA A 96 14.79 -14.13 -15.65
N GLY A 97 13.74 -13.58 -15.08
CA GLY A 97 13.43 -13.77 -13.65
C GLY A 97 12.25 -12.95 -13.20
N GLY A 98 11.88 -13.12 -11.97
CA GLY A 98 10.70 -12.50 -11.40
C GLY A 98 10.94 -11.84 -10.04
N VAL A 99 9.91 -11.17 -9.61
CA VAL A 99 9.80 -10.66 -8.24
C VAL A 99 8.79 -11.53 -7.51
N TYR A 100 9.22 -12.11 -6.42
CA TYR A 100 8.33 -12.75 -5.45
C TYR A 100 7.92 -11.77 -4.37
N TRP A 101 6.71 -11.88 -3.90
CA TRP A 101 6.29 -11.24 -2.68
C TRP A 101 6.24 -12.25 -1.54
N ASN A 102 6.51 -11.78 -0.33
CA ASN A 102 6.64 -12.60 0.85
C ASN A 102 5.79 -12.01 1.98
N VAL A 103 5.16 -12.88 2.77
CA VAL A 103 4.44 -12.52 3.99
C VAL A 103 5.08 -13.27 5.16
N ASN A 104 5.49 -12.56 6.19
CA ASN A 104 6.14 -13.12 7.39
C ASN A 104 7.31 -14.06 7.01
N SER A 105 8.14 -13.64 6.05
CA SER A 105 9.25 -14.40 5.47
C SER A 105 8.84 -15.69 4.73
N THR A 106 7.55 -15.90 4.48
CA THR A 106 7.05 -16.99 3.66
C THR A 106 6.82 -16.50 2.25
N GLN A 107 7.57 -17.06 1.30
CA GLN A 107 7.41 -16.73 -0.11
C GLN A 107 6.03 -17.16 -0.60
N GLN A 108 5.36 -16.26 -1.29
CA GLN A 108 4.08 -16.49 -1.95
C GLN A 108 4.35 -16.90 -3.42
N TRP A 109 3.71 -16.20 -4.36
CA TRP A 109 3.95 -16.40 -5.79
C TRP A 109 4.61 -15.18 -6.42
N ARG A 110 4.94 -15.27 -7.70
CA ARG A 110 5.51 -14.15 -8.44
C ARG A 110 4.47 -13.04 -8.62
N ILE A 111 4.87 -11.79 -8.38
CA ILE A 111 4.05 -10.62 -8.67
C ILE A 111 4.39 -10.03 -10.05
N GLY A 112 5.59 -10.26 -10.55
CA GLY A 112 6.03 -9.88 -11.89
C GLY A 112 7.08 -10.85 -12.42
N TYR A 113 7.17 -10.99 -13.74
CA TYR A 113 8.14 -11.87 -14.42
C TYR A 113 8.56 -11.31 -15.77
N SER A 114 9.86 -11.34 -16.04
CA SER A 114 10.46 -11.00 -17.33
C SER A 114 11.17 -12.22 -17.95
N GLN A 115 11.13 -12.31 -19.25
CA GLN A 115 11.94 -13.25 -20.04
C GLN A 115 12.99 -12.53 -20.89
N SER A 116 13.04 -11.22 -20.82
CA SER A 116 13.92 -10.36 -21.62
C SER A 116 15.32 -10.26 -21.04
N THR A 117 16.27 -9.88 -21.87
CA THR A 117 17.64 -9.54 -21.50
C THR A 117 17.95 -8.05 -21.63
N GLY A 118 16.98 -7.18 -21.44
CA GLY A 118 17.09 -5.72 -21.48
C GLY A 118 16.32 -5.05 -20.36
N TYR A 119 16.19 -3.75 -20.43
CA TYR A 119 15.35 -3.01 -19.49
C TYR A 119 13.89 -3.44 -19.63
N GLU A 120 13.31 -3.86 -18.55
CA GLU A 120 11.89 -4.27 -18.51
C GLU A 120 11.25 -3.92 -17.19
N SER A 121 9.99 -3.52 -17.24
CA SER A 121 9.18 -3.28 -16.05
C SER A 121 8.50 -4.57 -15.60
N LEU A 122 8.83 -5.01 -14.41
CA LEU A 122 8.14 -6.09 -13.71
C LEU A 122 6.95 -5.47 -12.97
N VAL A 123 5.73 -5.75 -13.43
CA VAL A 123 4.51 -5.13 -12.92
C VAL A 123 3.55 -6.20 -12.44
N GLY A 124 2.95 -5.97 -11.29
CA GLY A 124 1.90 -6.84 -10.79
C GLY A 124 1.07 -6.22 -9.70
N THR A 125 -0.12 -6.79 -9.55
CA THR A 125 -1.05 -6.40 -8.48
C THR A 125 -1.62 -7.65 -7.85
N VAL A 126 -1.65 -7.68 -6.53
CA VAL A 126 -2.23 -8.76 -5.75
C VAL A 126 -3.21 -8.20 -4.73
N MET A 127 -4.19 -9.02 -4.37
CA MET A 127 -5.09 -8.78 -3.25
C MET A 127 -4.85 -9.87 -2.21
N TYR A 128 -4.68 -9.49 -0.95
CA TYR A 128 -4.36 -10.43 0.10
C TYR A 128 -4.95 -10.03 1.45
N GLN A 129 -5.36 -11.05 2.23
CA GLN A 129 -5.84 -10.88 3.59
C GLN A 129 -4.67 -10.94 4.56
N PHE A 130 -4.34 -9.81 5.19
CA PHE A 130 -3.32 -9.73 6.22
C PHE A 130 -3.93 -9.79 7.62
N SER A 131 -3.16 -10.34 8.55
CA SER A 131 -3.35 -10.15 9.99
C SER A 131 -2.64 -8.87 10.44
N ALA A 132 -3.04 -8.34 11.61
CA ALA A 132 -2.31 -7.22 12.20
C ALA A 132 -0.87 -7.64 12.54
N ASN A 133 0.07 -6.74 12.25
CA ASN A 133 1.53 -6.92 12.38
C ASN A 133 2.16 -7.92 11.40
N ASP A 134 1.43 -8.41 10.41
CA ASP A 134 2.07 -9.13 9.30
C ASP A 134 3.08 -8.22 8.60
N THR A 135 4.14 -8.85 8.09
CA THR A 135 5.16 -8.16 7.29
C THR A 135 5.05 -8.56 5.83
N LEU A 136 5.32 -7.60 4.95
CA LEU A 136 5.39 -7.76 3.51
C LEU A 136 6.77 -7.35 3.03
N HIS A 137 7.39 -8.11 2.14
CA HIS A 137 8.59 -7.69 1.41
C HIS A 137 8.66 -8.37 0.04
N PHE A 138 9.51 -7.85 -0.83
CA PHE A 138 9.71 -8.38 -2.18
C PHE A 138 11.14 -8.90 -2.34
N THR A 139 11.28 -10.03 -3.03
CA THR A 139 12.57 -10.67 -3.28
C THR A 139 12.75 -10.97 -4.75
N MET A 140 14.00 -10.91 -5.21
CA MET A 140 14.37 -11.25 -6.58
C MET A 140 14.53 -12.75 -6.77
N GLU A 141 14.06 -13.26 -7.90
CA GLU A 141 14.25 -14.67 -8.30
C GLU A 141 15.68 -14.96 -8.79
N THR A 142 16.31 -14.01 -9.46
CA THR A 142 17.64 -14.17 -10.08
C THR A 142 18.64 -13.13 -9.59
N ALA A 143 19.93 -13.49 -9.61
CA ALA A 143 21.02 -12.69 -9.04
C ALA A 143 21.52 -11.52 -9.91
N SER A 144 21.10 -11.44 -11.16
CA SER A 144 21.75 -10.55 -12.16
C SER A 144 20.91 -9.33 -12.51
N THR A 145 19.83 -9.09 -11.81
CA THR A 145 18.91 -8.01 -12.11
C THR A 145 19.22 -6.81 -11.24
N ASN A 146 19.60 -5.70 -11.87
CA ASN A 146 19.59 -4.42 -11.17
C ASN A 146 18.15 -3.89 -11.14
N ILE A 147 17.75 -3.37 -10.01
CA ILE A 147 16.50 -2.60 -9.85
C ILE A 147 16.89 -1.13 -9.91
N TYR A 148 16.18 -0.38 -10.72
CA TYR A 148 16.51 1.02 -10.98
C TYR A 148 15.62 1.96 -10.15
N GLY A 149 16.29 2.89 -9.49
CA GLY A 149 15.73 4.08 -8.88
C GLY A 149 16.49 5.30 -9.40
N ASP A 150 15.94 6.50 -9.34
CA ASP A 150 16.61 7.68 -9.90
C ASP A 150 16.95 8.77 -8.86
N GLY A 151 16.59 8.58 -7.61
CA GLY A 151 16.88 9.54 -6.53
C GLY A 151 16.22 10.91 -6.69
N SER A 152 15.45 11.12 -7.74
CA SER A 152 14.89 12.43 -8.12
C SER A 152 13.38 12.53 -7.93
N GLY A 153 12.73 11.43 -7.53
CA GLY A 153 11.27 11.34 -7.41
C GLY A 153 10.54 11.14 -8.75
N ASN A 154 11.27 11.09 -9.87
CA ASN A 154 10.75 10.67 -11.18
C ASN A 154 10.92 9.16 -11.37
N SER A 155 10.83 8.43 -10.29
CA SER A 155 11.18 7.04 -10.18
C SER A 155 10.49 6.16 -11.22
N VAL A 156 11.30 5.35 -11.86
CA VAL A 156 10.88 4.30 -12.80
C VAL A 156 10.36 3.06 -12.08
N SER A 157 10.56 2.98 -10.76
CA SER A 157 10.08 1.89 -9.91
C SER A 157 9.24 2.46 -8.77
N SER A 158 8.04 1.91 -8.59
CA SER A 158 7.06 2.42 -7.62
C SER A 158 6.22 1.30 -7.00
N MET A 159 5.67 1.57 -5.84
CA MET A 159 4.75 0.66 -5.17
C MET A 159 3.65 1.41 -4.41
N CYS A 160 2.49 0.78 -4.32
CA CYS A 160 1.46 1.19 -3.37
C CYS A 160 0.84 -0.02 -2.66
N ILE A 161 0.43 0.22 -1.42
CA ILE A 161 -0.33 -0.71 -0.59
C ILE A 161 -1.57 0.05 -0.10
N TYR A 162 -2.75 -0.53 -0.23
CA TYR A 162 -3.99 0.11 0.15
C TYR A 162 -4.97 -0.89 0.77
N LYS A 163 -5.47 -0.59 1.98
CA LYS A 163 -6.52 -1.39 2.64
C LYS A 163 -7.87 -1.13 1.96
N VAL A 164 -8.58 -2.20 1.61
CA VAL A 164 -9.89 -2.14 0.92
C VAL A 164 -11.03 -2.74 1.74
N GLY A 165 -10.72 -3.47 2.79
CA GLY A 165 -11.72 -4.08 3.66
C GLY A 165 -11.16 -4.56 4.99
#